data_84f8a6b455acb17d96cf7303702482bf
#
_entry.id   84f8a6b455acb17d96cf7303702482bf
#
_cell.length_a   1.000
_cell.length_b   1.000
_cell.length_c   1.000
_cell.angle_alpha   90.00
_cell.angle_beta   90.00
_cell.angle_gamma   90.00
#
_symmetry.space_group_name_H-M   'P 1'
#
loop_
_entity.id
_entity.type
_entity.pdbx_description
1 polymer ?
#
loop_
_entity_poly.entity_id
_entity_poly.type
_entity_poly.pdbx_seq_one_letter_code
_entity_poly.pdbx_strand_id
1 'polypeptide(L)'
;MAYWIKTPAELDARYRQRPTRIGLDTEFIRERTYWPQLALVQMAVGDEILLIDPLIPGMTQALAPWLADTGILKIMHSASEDLVTFKVACGVLPRPLFDTQIGASLAGIGGGMGYQKLVTAITGVTLAKGETRSDWMRRPLSEAQLEYAADDVEYLFTLHDTIDARLGELDRRQWLHDDAERLLASVEHDEDRWPHVAMRSAQFMDGPAQMRLLRLLRWRDVQARASDKPRSWVLDNELAAALARTPPADAQALDRLMEGFPKAPRKLASQVWQALVTPLDDEADAPLALPANDSNKQALKRLQDAVSARTAELGLPDGVLASRKHLESYLESRQWPTALAGWRQAQLEPILSALLPAA
;
A
#
# COMPACT_ATOMS: atom_id res chain seq x y z
N MET A 1 -26.81 8.95 -13.10
CA MET A 1 -26.27 10.32 -13.37
C MET A 1 -25.52 10.75 -12.12
N ALA A 2 -24.28 11.16 -12.25
CA ALA A 2 -23.47 11.58 -11.10
C ALA A 2 -23.91 12.96 -10.58
N TYR A 3 -23.95 13.12 -9.27
CA TYR A 3 -24.32 14.36 -8.59
C TYR A 3 -23.09 15.01 -7.94
N TRP A 4 -22.79 16.26 -8.33
CA TRP A 4 -21.71 17.04 -7.73
C TRP A 4 -22.15 17.65 -6.40
N ILE A 5 -21.49 17.27 -5.30
CA ILE A 5 -21.73 17.83 -3.96
C ILE A 5 -21.12 19.24 -3.89
N LYS A 6 -21.94 20.24 -3.64
CA LYS A 6 -21.52 21.66 -3.66
C LYS A 6 -21.09 22.18 -2.28
N THR A 7 -21.61 21.60 -1.22
CA THR A 7 -21.35 22.07 0.16
C THR A 7 -21.21 20.91 1.13
N PRO A 8 -20.44 21.07 2.23
CA PRO A 8 -20.41 20.10 3.32
C PRO A 8 -21.78 19.76 3.88
N ALA A 9 -22.69 20.76 3.99
CA ALA A 9 -24.04 20.56 4.50
C ALA A 9 -24.89 19.61 3.64
N GLU A 10 -24.69 19.60 2.32
CA GLU A 10 -25.33 18.62 1.43
C GLU A 10 -24.85 17.20 1.71
N LEU A 11 -23.57 17.02 1.97
CA LEU A 11 -23.00 15.72 2.33
C LEU A 11 -23.50 15.24 3.69
N ASP A 12 -23.55 16.14 4.69
CA ASP A 12 -24.09 15.86 6.02
C ASP A 12 -25.57 15.47 5.98
N ALA A 13 -26.36 16.13 5.12
CA ALA A 13 -27.79 15.82 4.97
C ALA A 13 -28.00 14.39 4.43
N ARG A 14 -27.14 13.92 3.52
CA ARG A 14 -27.18 12.55 2.98
C ARG A 14 -26.69 11.52 3.99
N TYR A 15 -25.69 11.86 4.80
CA TYR A 15 -25.19 10.99 5.88
C TYR A 15 -26.28 10.62 6.89
N ARG A 16 -27.24 11.51 7.13
CA ARG A 16 -28.37 11.26 8.07
C ARG A 16 -29.29 10.12 7.59
N GLN A 17 -29.25 9.73 6.32
CA GLN A 17 -30.01 8.61 5.80
C GLN A 17 -29.41 7.25 6.17
N ARG A 18 -28.17 7.22 6.67
CA ARG A 18 -27.41 6.07 7.16
C ARG A 18 -27.51 4.85 6.25
N PRO A 19 -26.88 4.87 5.08
CA PRO A 19 -26.81 3.69 4.21
C PRO A 19 -26.03 2.60 4.93
N THR A 20 -26.31 1.34 4.61
CA THR A 20 -25.58 0.19 5.18
C THR A 20 -24.25 -0.05 4.49
N ARG A 21 -24.08 0.46 3.27
CA ARG A 21 -22.85 0.35 2.46
C ARG A 21 -22.67 1.54 1.53
N ILE A 22 -21.44 1.83 1.19
CA ILE A 22 -21.05 2.82 0.17
C ILE A 22 -19.92 2.24 -0.69
N GLY A 23 -19.93 2.60 -1.98
CA GLY A 23 -18.78 2.40 -2.87
C GLY A 23 -17.89 3.63 -2.82
N LEU A 24 -16.57 3.48 -2.79
CA LEU A 24 -15.61 4.59 -2.72
C LEU A 24 -14.47 4.39 -3.69
N ASP A 25 -14.05 5.51 -4.30
CA ASP A 25 -12.80 5.63 -5.03
C ASP A 25 -12.23 7.05 -4.85
N THR A 26 -10.96 7.28 -5.18
CA THR A 26 -10.34 8.60 -5.08
C THR A 26 -9.48 8.93 -6.29
N GLU A 27 -9.48 10.21 -6.66
CA GLU A 27 -8.45 10.78 -7.50
C GLU A 27 -7.52 11.64 -6.64
N PHE A 28 -6.22 11.46 -6.81
CA PHE A 28 -5.19 12.19 -6.06
C PHE A 28 -3.94 12.41 -6.90
N ILE A 29 -3.11 13.36 -6.48
CA ILE A 29 -1.79 13.57 -7.08
C ILE A 29 -0.69 13.32 -6.04
N ARG A 30 0.44 12.73 -6.48
CA ARG A 30 1.64 12.46 -5.67
C ARG A 30 2.91 12.56 -6.51
N GLU A 31 3.12 13.70 -7.14
CA GLU A 31 4.27 13.87 -8.04
C GLU A 31 5.48 14.55 -7.39
N ARG A 32 5.22 15.57 -6.57
CA ARG A 32 6.25 16.44 -5.97
C ARG A 32 6.18 16.49 -4.44
N THR A 33 5.29 15.72 -3.86
CA THR A 33 5.01 15.66 -2.43
C THR A 33 5.32 14.28 -1.87
N TYR A 34 5.54 14.20 -0.57
CA TYR A 34 5.58 12.95 0.16
C TYR A 34 4.16 12.39 0.30
N TRP A 35 3.24 13.26 0.70
CA TRP A 35 1.85 12.93 0.95
C TRP A 35 1.01 13.04 -0.32
N PRO A 36 0.09 12.11 -0.56
CA PRO A 36 -0.87 12.26 -1.62
C PRO A 36 -1.79 13.44 -1.33
N GLN A 37 -2.16 14.19 -2.37
CA GLN A 37 -3.09 15.30 -2.31
C GLN A 37 -4.41 14.84 -2.93
N LEU A 38 -5.42 14.69 -2.09
CA LEU A 38 -6.76 14.28 -2.51
C LEU A 38 -7.37 15.33 -3.43
N ALA A 39 -7.83 14.92 -4.61
CA ALA A 39 -8.36 15.80 -5.65
C ALA A 39 -9.85 15.60 -5.90
N LEU A 40 -10.35 14.36 -5.76
CA LEU A 40 -11.78 14.04 -5.91
C LEU A 40 -12.08 12.78 -5.09
N VAL A 41 -13.30 12.69 -4.56
CA VAL A 41 -13.84 11.44 -4.00
C VAL A 41 -15.10 11.07 -4.76
N GLN A 42 -15.12 9.87 -5.26
CA GLN A 42 -16.30 9.25 -5.84
C GLN A 42 -16.98 8.38 -4.78
N MET A 43 -18.29 8.54 -4.63
CA MET A 43 -19.06 7.76 -3.65
C MET A 43 -20.36 7.27 -4.26
N ALA A 44 -20.52 5.96 -4.37
CA ALA A 44 -21.82 5.33 -4.68
C ALA A 44 -22.62 5.14 -3.37
N VAL A 45 -23.87 5.59 -3.36
CA VAL A 45 -24.81 5.47 -2.23
C VAL A 45 -26.19 5.10 -2.76
N GLY A 46 -26.68 3.90 -2.49
CA GLY A 46 -27.90 3.40 -3.13
C GLY A 46 -27.78 3.43 -4.65
N ASP A 47 -28.68 4.13 -5.32
CA ASP A 47 -28.66 4.29 -6.78
C ASP A 47 -28.02 5.62 -7.24
N GLU A 48 -27.45 6.39 -6.31
CA GLU A 48 -26.80 7.67 -6.60
C GLU A 48 -25.26 7.53 -6.61
N ILE A 49 -24.62 8.28 -7.51
CA ILE A 49 -23.19 8.50 -7.51
C ILE A 49 -22.92 9.95 -7.13
N LEU A 50 -22.16 10.17 -6.08
CA LEU A 50 -21.77 11.47 -5.58
C LEU A 50 -20.32 11.77 -5.96
N LEU A 51 -20.09 12.91 -6.57
CA LEU A 51 -18.75 13.46 -6.82
C LEU A 51 -18.49 14.55 -5.79
N ILE A 52 -17.53 14.32 -4.93
CA ILE A 52 -17.24 15.13 -3.74
C ILE A 52 -15.89 15.83 -3.94
N ASP A 53 -15.93 17.17 -3.98
CA ASP A 53 -14.72 17.99 -4.15
C ASP A 53 -14.07 18.30 -2.80
N PRO A 54 -12.95 17.64 -2.46
CA PRO A 54 -12.24 17.86 -1.20
C PRO A 54 -11.56 19.24 -1.11
N LEU A 55 -11.44 19.96 -2.23
CA LEU A 55 -10.85 21.30 -2.27
C LEU A 55 -11.83 22.37 -1.70
N ILE A 56 -13.10 22.02 -1.55
CA ILE A 56 -14.09 22.88 -0.89
C ILE A 56 -13.82 22.88 0.63
N PRO A 57 -13.64 24.05 1.25
CA PRO A 57 -13.40 24.13 2.70
C PRO A 57 -14.46 23.40 3.53
N GLY A 58 -14.04 22.56 4.47
CA GLY A 58 -14.92 21.76 5.32
C GLY A 58 -15.42 20.44 4.73
N MET A 59 -15.12 20.14 3.45
CA MET A 59 -15.62 18.95 2.79
C MET A 59 -14.97 17.67 3.34
N THR A 60 -13.67 17.68 3.58
CA THR A 60 -12.95 16.54 4.20
C THR A 60 -13.44 16.24 5.63
N GLN A 61 -13.80 17.27 6.39
CA GLN A 61 -14.40 17.14 7.72
C GLN A 61 -15.80 16.52 7.65
N ALA A 62 -16.61 16.90 6.66
CA ALA A 62 -17.95 16.30 6.43
C ALA A 62 -17.86 14.86 5.91
N LEU A 63 -16.77 14.49 5.21
CA LEU A 63 -16.52 13.14 4.73
C LEU A 63 -16.05 12.20 5.84
N ALA A 64 -15.30 12.68 6.82
CA ALA A 64 -14.71 11.85 7.88
C ALA A 64 -15.73 10.95 8.62
N PRO A 65 -16.95 11.40 8.99
CA PRO A 65 -17.98 10.54 9.59
C PRO A 65 -18.40 9.36 8.71
N TRP A 66 -18.49 9.54 7.40
CA TRP A 66 -18.81 8.46 6.46
C TRP A 66 -17.76 7.36 6.47
N LEU A 67 -16.51 7.75 6.54
CA LEU A 67 -15.37 6.82 6.56
C LEU A 67 -15.25 6.09 7.89
N ALA A 68 -15.48 6.78 9.00
CA ALA A 68 -15.29 6.25 10.35
C ALA A 68 -16.49 5.43 10.87
N ASP A 69 -17.70 5.59 10.31
CA ASP A 69 -18.90 4.89 10.79
C ASP A 69 -18.81 3.38 10.52
N THR A 70 -18.63 2.61 11.58
CA THR A 70 -18.53 1.14 11.51
C THR A 70 -19.84 0.45 11.10
N GLY A 71 -20.96 1.15 11.12
CA GLY A 71 -22.25 0.67 10.61
C GLY A 71 -22.39 0.76 9.09
N ILE A 72 -21.45 1.40 8.40
CA ILE A 72 -21.43 1.55 6.94
C ILE A 72 -20.26 0.75 6.38
N LEU A 73 -20.52 -0.25 5.55
CA LEU A 73 -19.48 -0.99 4.81
C LEU A 73 -18.91 -0.11 3.69
N LYS A 74 -17.58 0.03 3.62
CA LYS A 74 -16.87 0.72 2.53
C LYS A 74 -16.37 -0.30 1.53
N ILE A 75 -16.89 -0.22 0.33
CA ILE A 75 -16.51 -1.08 -0.80
C ILE A 75 -15.59 -0.29 -1.70
N MET A 76 -14.40 -0.80 -1.90
CA MET A 76 -13.35 -0.17 -2.71
C MET A 76 -12.69 -1.19 -3.63
N HIS A 77 -11.89 -0.73 -4.58
CA HIS A 77 -11.11 -1.60 -5.44
C HIS A 77 -9.63 -1.24 -5.36
N SER A 78 -8.77 -2.18 -4.92
CA SER A 78 -7.31 -1.94 -4.81
C SER A 78 -6.95 -0.74 -3.91
N ALA A 79 -7.57 -0.67 -2.74
CA ALA A 79 -7.69 0.51 -1.89
C ALA A 79 -6.39 1.04 -1.26
N SER A 80 -5.24 0.42 -1.45
CA SER A 80 -4.01 0.70 -0.68
C SER A 80 -3.57 2.17 -0.71
N GLU A 81 -3.57 2.83 -1.87
CA GLU A 81 -3.16 4.24 -1.99
C GLU A 81 -4.28 5.19 -1.54
N ASP A 82 -5.56 4.81 -1.79
CA ASP A 82 -6.72 5.58 -1.34
C ASP A 82 -6.82 5.64 0.18
N LEU A 83 -6.49 4.55 0.88
CA LEU A 83 -6.43 4.54 2.34
C LEU A 83 -5.40 5.53 2.87
N VAL A 84 -4.21 5.60 2.27
CA VAL A 84 -3.19 6.62 2.61
C VAL A 84 -3.75 8.02 2.36
N THR A 85 -4.41 8.20 1.24
CA THR A 85 -5.00 9.49 0.83
C THR A 85 -6.10 9.94 1.80
N PHE A 86 -7.01 9.05 2.19
CA PHE A 86 -8.04 9.34 3.20
C PHE A 86 -7.43 9.64 4.57
N LYS A 87 -6.45 8.85 5.02
CA LYS A 87 -5.75 9.10 6.29
C LYS A 87 -5.14 10.50 6.33
N VAL A 88 -4.49 10.91 5.25
CA VAL A 88 -3.84 12.23 5.15
C VAL A 88 -4.87 13.36 5.07
N ALA A 89 -5.89 13.22 4.23
CA ALA A 89 -6.84 14.29 3.96
C ALA A 89 -7.95 14.42 5.02
N CYS A 90 -8.44 13.29 5.53
CA CYS A 90 -9.58 13.23 6.44
C CYS A 90 -9.22 12.85 7.88
N GLY A 91 -7.98 12.40 8.13
CA GLY A 91 -7.52 11.97 9.46
C GLY A 91 -8.09 10.61 9.92
N VAL A 92 -8.82 9.90 9.07
CA VAL A 92 -9.49 8.63 9.40
C VAL A 92 -9.33 7.63 8.26
N LEU A 93 -9.48 6.34 8.58
CA LEU A 93 -9.51 5.26 7.59
C LEU A 93 -10.93 4.74 7.35
N PRO A 94 -11.27 4.34 6.11
CA PRO A 94 -12.54 3.69 5.79
C PRO A 94 -12.67 2.33 6.49
N ARG A 95 -13.54 2.22 7.50
CA ARG A 95 -13.82 0.98 8.24
C ARG A 95 -15.31 0.78 8.46
N PRO A 96 -15.82 -0.49 8.33
CA PRO A 96 -15.15 -1.68 7.81
C PRO A 96 -14.92 -1.59 6.30
N LEU A 97 -13.90 -2.30 5.80
CA LEU A 97 -13.47 -2.27 4.39
C LEU A 97 -13.76 -3.61 3.70
N PHE A 98 -14.30 -3.54 2.47
CA PHE A 98 -14.36 -4.63 1.51
C PHE A 98 -13.56 -4.22 0.27
N ASP A 99 -12.38 -4.79 0.08
CA ASP A 99 -11.59 -4.58 -1.14
C ASP A 99 -11.95 -5.63 -2.19
N THR A 100 -12.55 -5.18 -3.30
CA THR A 100 -13.04 -6.08 -4.37
C THR A 100 -11.91 -6.78 -5.12
N GLN A 101 -10.69 -6.21 -5.17
CA GLN A 101 -9.53 -6.87 -5.78
C GLN A 101 -9.03 -8.03 -4.91
N ILE A 102 -8.92 -7.82 -3.60
CA ILE A 102 -8.59 -8.88 -2.63
C ILE A 102 -9.68 -9.94 -2.65
N GLY A 103 -10.95 -9.53 -2.57
CA GLY A 103 -12.10 -10.42 -2.59
C GLY A 103 -12.17 -11.29 -3.85
N ALA A 104 -11.96 -10.70 -5.04
CA ALA A 104 -11.94 -11.44 -6.30
C ALA A 104 -10.81 -12.49 -6.35
N SER A 105 -9.64 -12.15 -5.78
CA SER A 105 -8.52 -13.09 -5.67
C SER A 105 -8.86 -14.27 -4.76
N LEU A 106 -9.47 -14.03 -3.60
CA LEU A 106 -9.88 -15.06 -2.66
C LEU A 106 -11.06 -15.90 -3.16
N ALA A 107 -11.95 -15.31 -3.96
CA ALA A 107 -13.05 -15.99 -4.62
C ALA A 107 -12.62 -16.85 -5.82
N GLY A 108 -11.33 -16.80 -6.22
CA GLY A 108 -10.82 -17.53 -7.38
C GLY A 108 -11.24 -16.94 -8.73
N ILE A 109 -11.74 -15.71 -8.76
CA ILE A 109 -12.16 -15.02 -10.01
C ILE A 109 -10.94 -14.55 -10.80
N GLY A 110 -9.92 -14.00 -10.09
CA GLY A 110 -8.67 -13.58 -10.73
C GLY A 110 -7.75 -12.84 -9.76
N GLY A 111 -6.44 -13.02 -9.91
CA GLY A 111 -5.41 -12.41 -9.07
C GLY A 111 -5.03 -11.02 -9.54
N GLY A 112 -5.12 -10.02 -8.64
CA GLY A 112 -4.64 -8.67 -8.92
C GLY A 112 -5.29 -7.99 -10.14
N MET A 113 -6.53 -8.34 -10.45
CA MET A 113 -7.26 -7.74 -11.59
C MET A 113 -7.53 -6.26 -11.30
N GLY A 114 -7.25 -5.39 -12.27
CA GLY A 114 -7.72 -4.01 -12.21
C GLY A 114 -9.24 -3.91 -12.39
N TYR A 115 -9.82 -2.81 -11.91
CA TYR A 115 -11.27 -2.58 -11.84
C TYR A 115 -12.01 -2.89 -13.15
N GLN A 116 -11.59 -2.28 -14.26
CA GLN A 116 -12.21 -2.47 -15.58
C GLN A 116 -12.26 -3.95 -16.01
N LYS A 117 -11.18 -4.70 -15.77
CA LYS A 117 -11.11 -6.13 -16.08
C LYS A 117 -12.07 -6.93 -15.19
N LEU A 118 -12.15 -6.58 -13.90
CA LEU A 118 -13.04 -7.24 -12.96
C LEU A 118 -14.50 -6.97 -13.28
N VAL A 119 -14.85 -5.73 -13.62
CA VAL A 119 -16.18 -5.37 -14.11
C VAL A 119 -16.55 -6.19 -15.33
N THR A 120 -15.66 -6.24 -16.34
CA THR A 120 -15.90 -7.03 -17.56
C THR A 120 -16.08 -8.53 -17.25
N ALA A 121 -15.26 -9.08 -16.36
CA ALA A 121 -15.33 -10.50 -16.00
C ALA A 121 -16.64 -10.88 -15.29
N ILE A 122 -17.19 -10.00 -14.47
CA ILE A 122 -18.40 -10.27 -13.67
C ILE A 122 -19.68 -9.85 -14.41
N THR A 123 -19.67 -8.70 -15.09
CA THR A 123 -20.89 -8.10 -15.67
C THR A 123 -20.96 -8.23 -17.18
N GLY A 124 -19.86 -8.52 -17.87
CA GLY A 124 -19.75 -8.46 -19.34
C GLY A 124 -19.62 -7.04 -19.89
N VAL A 125 -19.70 -6.00 -19.06
CA VAL A 125 -19.59 -4.60 -19.49
C VAL A 125 -18.12 -4.23 -19.67
N THR A 126 -17.82 -3.54 -20.76
CA THR A 126 -16.49 -3.01 -21.04
C THR A 126 -16.49 -1.51 -20.80
N LEU A 127 -15.73 -1.06 -19.80
CA LEU A 127 -15.56 0.35 -19.49
C LEU A 127 -14.55 1.00 -20.46
N ALA A 128 -14.77 2.27 -20.77
CA ALA A 128 -13.82 3.03 -21.57
C ALA A 128 -12.48 3.18 -20.84
N LYS A 129 -11.37 3.22 -21.58
CA LYS A 129 -10.07 3.60 -21.02
C LYS A 129 -10.09 5.08 -20.75
N GLY A 130 -9.86 5.45 -19.49
CA GLY A 130 -10.16 6.79 -19.06
C GLY A 130 -8.95 7.68 -18.71
N GLU A 131 -9.24 8.69 -17.94
CA GLU A 131 -8.49 9.90 -17.64
C GLU A 131 -7.40 9.73 -16.56
N THR A 132 -6.78 8.54 -16.45
CA THR A 132 -5.82 8.17 -15.39
C THR A 132 -4.61 9.10 -15.23
N ARG A 133 -4.33 9.96 -16.21
CA ARG A 133 -3.20 10.90 -16.19
C ARG A 133 -3.65 12.37 -16.32
N SER A 134 -4.92 12.64 -16.05
CA SER A 134 -5.47 13.98 -16.10
C SER A 134 -5.06 14.82 -14.90
N ASP A 135 -5.07 16.13 -15.05
CA ASP A 135 -4.89 17.06 -13.93
C ASP A 135 -6.18 17.14 -13.11
N TRP A 136 -6.27 16.29 -12.09
CA TRP A 136 -7.40 16.22 -11.18
C TRP A 136 -7.52 17.38 -10.19
N MET A 137 -6.46 18.19 -10.04
CA MET A 137 -6.51 19.40 -9.20
C MET A 137 -7.13 20.60 -9.93
N ARG A 138 -7.22 20.54 -11.24
CA ARG A 138 -7.82 21.61 -12.04
C ARG A 138 -9.34 21.71 -11.80
N ARG A 139 -9.87 22.93 -11.80
CA ARG A 139 -11.32 23.20 -11.76
C ARG A 139 -11.72 24.18 -12.87
N PRO A 140 -12.91 23.99 -13.51
CA PRO A 140 -13.79 22.82 -13.36
C PRO A 140 -13.18 21.55 -14.00
N LEU A 141 -13.63 20.37 -13.57
CA LEU A 141 -13.34 19.12 -14.25
C LEU A 141 -14.07 19.06 -15.61
N SER A 142 -13.50 18.35 -16.58
CA SER A 142 -14.15 18.09 -17.86
C SER A 142 -15.27 17.07 -17.73
N GLU A 143 -16.19 17.05 -18.70
CA GLU A 143 -17.24 16.01 -18.76
C GLU A 143 -16.64 14.60 -18.79
N ALA A 144 -15.57 14.39 -19.57
CA ALA A 144 -14.89 13.11 -19.63
C ALA A 144 -14.31 12.68 -18.27
N GLN A 145 -13.75 13.62 -17.47
CA GLN A 145 -13.28 13.33 -16.11
C GLN A 145 -14.45 12.98 -15.18
N LEU A 146 -15.58 13.66 -15.29
CA LEU A 146 -16.78 13.39 -14.47
C LEU A 146 -17.39 12.03 -14.81
N GLU A 147 -17.45 11.65 -16.10
CA GLU A 147 -17.92 10.34 -16.55
C GLU A 147 -16.98 9.24 -16.05
N TYR A 148 -15.69 9.40 -16.26
CA TYR A 148 -14.66 8.46 -15.78
C TYR A 148 -14.76 8.23 -14.27
N ALA A 149 -14.83 9.31 -13.49
CA ALA A 149 -14.95 9.25 -12.04
C ALA A 149 -16.23 8.56 -11.57
N ALA A 150 -17.32 8.71 -12.31
CA ALA A 150 -18.57 8.01 -12.00
C ALA A 150 -18.46 6.50 -12.29
N ASP A 151 -17.84 6.14 -13.41
CA ASP A 151 -17.65 4.75 -13.83
C ASP A 151 -16.83 3.94 -12.80
N ASP A 152 -15.85 4.57 -12.12
CA ASP A 152 -14.96 3.91 -11.17
C ASP A 152 -15.67 3.41 -9.88
N VAL A 153 -16.89 3.87 -9.61
CA VAL A 153 -17.72 3.41 -8.46
C VAL A 153 -19.03 2.76 -8.86
N GLU A 154 -19.48 2.89 -10.13
CA GLU A 154 -20.79 2.46 -10.58
C GLU A 154 -21.05 0.97 -10.34
N TYR A 155 -20.05 0.14 -10.54
CA TYR A 155 -20.19 -1.32 -10.45
C TYR A 155 -19.77 -1.91 -9.10
N LEU A 156 -19.28 -1.10 -8.15
CA LEU A 156 -18.75 -1.61 -6.89
C LEU A 156 -19.76 -2.47 -6.11
N PHE A 157 -21.04 -2.12 -6.11
CA PHE A 157 -22.06 -2.92 -5.43
C PHE A 157 -22.31 -4.26 -6.13
N THR A 158 -22.34 -4.28 -7.45
CA THR A 158 -22.48 -5.53 -8.23
C THR A 158 -21.27 -6.44 -8.03
N LEU A 159 -20.07 -5.86 -8.02
CA LEU A 159 -18.83 -6.61 -7.72
C LEU A 159 -18.88 -7.18 -6.30
N HIS A 160 -19.23 -6.36 -5.32
CA HIS A 160 -19.35 -6.78 -3.92
C HIS A 160 -20.31 -7.95 -3.78
N ASP A 161 -21.55 -7.82 -4.30
CA ASP A 161 -22.59 -8.82 -4.11
C ASP A 161 -22.19 -10.17 -4.75
N THR A 162 -21.59 -10.14 -5.94
CA THR A 162 -21.10 -11.35 -6.61
C THR A 162 -19.93 -11.99 -5.86
N ILE A 163 -18.96 -11.19 -5.43
CA ILE A 163 -17.76 -11.67 -4.74
C ILE A 163 -18.13 -12.20 -3.35
N ASP A 164 -18.96 -11.47 -2.59
CA ASP A 164 -19.37 -11.88 -1.25
C ASP A 164 -20.17 -13.19 -1.26
N ALA A 165 -21.07 -13.36 -2.23
CA ALA A 165 -21.79 -14.62 -2.43
C ALA A 165 -20.81 -15.78 -2.66
N ARG A 166 -19.83 -15.59 -3.55
CA ARG A 166 -18.82 -16.59 -3.86
C ARG A 166 -17.90 -16.89 -2.68
N LEU A 167 -17.49 -15.88 -1.91
CA LEU A 167 -16.71 -16.06 -0.68
C LEU A 167 -17.52 -16.84 0.38
N GLY A 168 -18.83 -16.62 0.45
CA GLY A 168 -19.72 -17.37 1.32
C GLY A 168 -19.81 -18.86 0.96
N GLU A 169 -19.95 -19.19 -0.33
CA GLU A 169 -19.92 -20.57 -0.83
C GLU A 169 -18.61 -21.31 -0.50
N LEU A 170 -17.49 -20.56 -0.51
CA LEU A 170 -16.14 -21.08 -0.25
C LEU A 170 -15.72 -21.02 1.22
N ASP A 171 -16.56 -20.48 2.11
CA ASP A 171 -16.26 -20.22 3.54
C ASP A 171 -14.99 -19.34 3.72
N ARG A 172 -14.87 -18.24 2.92
CA ARG A 172 -13.69 -17.38 2.88
C ARG A 172 -13.96 -15.91 3.24
N ARG A 173 -15.16 -15.56 3.71
CA ARG A 173 -15.46 -14.20 4.15
C ARG A 173 -14.49 -13.71 5.24
N GLN A 174 -14.15 -14.59 6.17
CA GLN A 174 -13.20 -14.25 7.23
C GLN A 174 -11.79 -13.99 6.68
N TRP A 175 -11.36 -14.69 5.62
CA TRP A 175 -10.08 -14.43 4.98
C TRP A 175 -10.01 -13.03 4.38
N LEU A 176 -11.09 -12.58 3.75
CA LEU A 176 -11.17 -11.22 3.23
C LEU A 176 -11.14 -10.19 4.35
N HIS A 177 -11.91 -10.42 5.43
CA HIS A 177 -11.90 -9.53 6.60
C HIS A 177 -10.49 -9.41 7.19
N ASP A 178 -9.79 -10.52 7.41
CA ASP A 178 -8.43 -10.53 7.95
C ASP A 178 -7.43 -9.77 7.03
N ASP A 179 -7.58 -9.92 5.72
CA ASP A 179 -6.73 -9.22 4.76
C ASP A 179 -7.04 -7.72 4.69
N ALA A 180 -8.31 -7.32 4.78
CA ALA A 180 -8.72 -5.93 4.84
C ALA A 180 -8.20 -5.25 6.13
N GLU A 181 -8.34 -5.89 7.29
CA GLU A 181 -7.79 -5.37 8.55
C GLU A 181 -6.26 -5.27 8.52
N ARG A 182 -5.57 -6.24 7.89
CA ARG A 182 -4.11 -6.16 7.70
C ARG A 182 -3.72 -5.00 6.79
N LEU A 183 -4.49 -4.75 5.72
CA LEU A 183 -4.26 -3.61 4.84
C LEU A 183 -4.45 -2.29 5.60
N LEU A 184 -5.53 -2.15 6.37
CA LEU A 184 -5.78 -0.98 7.21
C LEU A 184 -4.68 -0.77 8.24
N ALA A 185 -4.26 -1.82 8.95
CA ALA A 185 -3.17 -1.77 9.91
C ALA A 185 -1.83 -1.35 9.28
N SER A 186 -1.54 -1.79 8.04
CA SER A 186 -0.33 -1.40 7.32
C SER A 186 -0.27 0.09 7.01
N VAL A 187 -1.44 0.71 6.79
CA VAL A 187 -1.55 2.16 6.59
C VAL A 187 -1.50 2.92 7.91
N GLU A 188 -2.08 2.36 8.99
CA GLU A 188 -1.99 2.98 10.33
C GLU A 188 -0.55 3.02 10.85
N HIS A 189 0.21 1.95 10.63
CA HIS A 189 1.59 1.78 11.09
C HIS A 189 2.58 1.89 9.93
N ASP A 190 2.51 2.99 9.18
CA ASP A 190 3.26 3.29 7.96
C ASP A 190 4.77 3.52 8.21
N GLU A 191 5.34 3.02 9.29
CA GLU A 191 6.78 3.10 9.57
C GLU A 191 7.49 1.83 9.08
N ASP A 192 8.29 1.96 8.03
CA ASP A 192 9.21 0.91 7.63
C ASP A 192 10.41 0.89 8.60
N ARG A 193 10.36 -0.03 9.56
CA ARG A 193 11.41 -0.17 10.58
C ARG A 193 12.78 -0.51 9.96
N TRP A 194 12.80 -1.24 8.85
CA TRP A 194 14.04 -1.76 8.23
C TRP A 194 14.18 -1.42 6.74
N PRO A 195 14.14 -0.12 6.35
CA PRO A 195 14.09 0.30 4.95
C PRO A 195 15.34 -0.13 4.14
N HIS A 196 16.47 -0.37 4.77
CA HIS A 196 17.70 -0.81 4.11
C HIS A 196 17.57 -2.22 3.51
N VAL A 197 16.77 -3.10 4.11
CA VAL A 197 16.57 -4.48 3.62
C VAL A 197 15.93 -4.50 2.23
N ALA A 198 15.07 -3.51 1.92
CA ALA A 198 14.45 -3.37 0.60
C ALA A 198 15.42 -2.86 -0.49
N MET A 199 16.57 -2.31 -0.10
CA MET A 199 17.56 -1.81 -1.05
C MET A 199 18.49 -2.94 -1.54
N ARG A 200 18.41 -3.25 -2.85
CA ARG A 200 19.27 -4.28 -3.46
C ARG A 200 20.77 -4.06 -3.19
N SER A 201 21.22 -2.80 -3.10
CA SER A 201 22.60 -2.45 -2.84
C SER A 201 23.08 -2.86 -1.45
N ALA A 202 22.17 -2.99 -0.46
CA ALA A 202 22.51 -3.38 0.90
C ALA A 202 23.07 -4.81 0.97
N GLN A 203 22.61 -5.72 0.11
CA GLN A 203 23.07 -7.11 0.06
C GLN A 203 24.58 -7.26 -0.23
N PHE A 204 25.19 -6.20 -0.76
CA PHE A 204 26.63 -6.16 -1.09
C PHE A 204 27.44 -5.27 -0.13
N MET A 205 26.86 -4.96 1.03
CA MET A 205 27.50 -4.17 2.09
C MET A 205 27.77 -5.05 3.31
N ASP A 206 28.85 -4.73 4.03
CA ASP A 206 29.07 -5.31 5.35
C ASP A 206 28.06 -4.83 6.39
N GLY A 207 28.00 -5.47 7.55
CA GLY A 207 27.05 -5.11 8.61
C GLY A 207 27.13 -3.64 9.03
N PRO A 208 28.32 -3.09 9.33
CA PRO A 208 28.47 -1.67 9.66
C PRO A 208 27.97 -0.71 8.57
N ALA A 209 28.18 -1.03 7.29
CA ALA A 209 27.68 -0.22 6.19
C ALA A 209 26.13 -0.30 6.08
N GLN A 210 25.55 -1.48 6.31
CA GLN A 210 24.11 -1.62 6.34
C GLN A 210 23.47 -0.80 7.47
N MET A 211 24.10 -0.75 8.64
CA MET A 211 23.60 0.07 9.76
C MET A 211 23.69 1.57 9.44
N ARG A 212 24.77 2.03 8.83
CA ARG A 212 24.85 3.42 8.36
C ARG A 212 23.76 3.72 7.31
N LEU A 213 23.49 2.78 6.41
CA LEU A 213 22.42 2.92 5.43
C LEU A 213 21.04 3.02 6.12
N LEU A 214 20.77 2.15 7.10
CA LEU A 214 19.54 2.19 7.90
C LEU A 214 19.31 3.57 8.55
N ARG A 215 20.35 4.11 9.21
CA ARG A 215 20.30 5.44 9.85
C ARG A 215 19.95 6.53 8.85
N LEU A 216 20.61 6.56 7.72
CA LEU A 216 20.37 7.55 6.65
C LEU A 216 18.96 7.43 6.07
N LEU A 217 18.46 6.22 5.85
CA LEU A 217 17.13 6.00 5.27
C LEU A 217 16.00 6.37 6.23
N ARG A 218 16.14 6.10 7.54
CA ARG A 218 15.18 6.54 8.54
C ARG A 218 15.18 8.06 8.70
N TRP A 219 16.36 8.67 8.80
CA TRP A 219 16.49 10.12 8.81
C TRP A 219 15.83 10.74 7.58
N ARG A 220 16.11 10.19 6.41
CA ARG A 220 15.52 10.63 5.15
C ARG A 220 13.99 10.61 5.17
N ASP A 221 13.42 9.53 5.69
CA ASP A 221 11.95 9.40 5.77
C ASP A 221 11.34 10.46 6.68
N VAL A 222 11.92 10.68 7.85
CA VAL A 222 11.49 11.76 8.77
C VAL A 222 11.56 13.13 8.09
N GLN A 223 12.66 13.43 7.40
CA GLN A 223 12.81 14.71 6.69
C GLN A 223 11.83 14.84 5.51
N ALA A 224 11.60 13.77 4.77
CA ALA A 224 10.68 13.73 3.64
C ALA A 224 9.24 14.01 4.10
N ARG A 225 8.80 13.36 5.19
CA ARG A 225 7.49 13.58 5.81
C ARG A 225 7.34 15.02 6.32
N ALA A 226 8.33 15.53 7.04
CA ALA A 226 8.29 16.87 7.63
C ALA A 226 8.31 18.00 6.58
N SER A 227 9.02 17.80 5.46
CA SER A 227 9.13 18.79 4.39
C SER A 227 8.15 18.59 3.24
N ASP A 228 7.31 17.56 3.33
CA ASP A 228 6.38 17.11 2.28
C ASP A 228 7.05 17.00 0.90
N LYS A 229 8.20 16.29 0.85
CA LYS A 229 8.98 16.08 -0.37
C LYS A 229 9.23 14.60 -0.63
N PRO A 230 9.31 14.18 -1.90
CA PRO A 230 9.71 12.82 -2.22
C PRO A 230 11.03 12.43 -1.54
N ARG A 231 11.11 11.21 -1.02
CA ARG A 231 12.31 10.67 -0.35
C ARG A 231 13.60 10.89 -1.16
N SER A 232 13.53 10.65 -2.48
CA SER A 232 14.67 10.83 -3.39
C SER A 232 15.10 12.27 -3.58
N TRP A 233 14.24 13.24 -3.26
CA TRP A 233 14.59 14.67 -3.29
C TRP A 233 15.29 15.13 -2.01
N VAL A 234 15.07 14.42 -0.91
CA VAL A 234 15.77 14.67 0.36
C VAL A 234 17.16 14.04 0.36
N LEU A 235 17.25 12.77 -0.02
CA LEU A 235 18.52 12.05 -0.17
C LEU A 235 18.30 10.91 -1.17
N ASP A 236 18.99 10.92 -2.30
CA ASP A 236 18.84 9.86 -3.28
C ASP A 236 19.51 8.53 -2.83
N ASN A 237 19.10 7.44 -3.47
CA ASN A 237 19.59 6.12 -3.09
C ASN A 237 21.06 5.90 -3.37
N GLU A 238 21.63 6.53 -4.41
CA GLU A 238 23.03 6.37 -4.78
C GLU A 238 23.92 7.06 -3.75
N LEU A 239 23.59 8.31 -3.38
CA LEU A 239 24.34 9.04 -2.36
C LEU A 239 24.22 8.35 -1.00
N ALA A 240 23.02 7.89 -0.59
CA ALA A 240 22.84 7.15 0.64
C ALA A 240 23.71 5.88 0.69
N ALA A 241 23.74 5.12 -0.41
CA ALA A 241 24.56 3.93 -0.52
C ALA A 241 26.07 4.24 -0.53
N ALA A 242 26.50 5.31 -1.20
CA ALA A 242 27.91 5.75 -1.22
C ALA A 242 28.40 6.15 0.17
N LEU A 243 27.64 6.98 0.89
CA LEU A 243 27.93 7.39 2.27
C LEU A 243 27.97 6.20 3.24
N ALA A 244 27.10 5.23 3.05
CA ALA A 244 27.05 4.04 3.89
C ALA A 244 28.27 3.12 3.68
N ARG A 245 28.70 2.91 2.43
CA ARG A 245 29.87 2.07 2.08
C ARG A 245 31.18 2.70 2.49
N THR A 246 31.35 3.96 2.13
CA THR A 246 32.60 4.70 2.35
C THR A 246 32.28 5.97 3.12
N PRO A 247 32.12 5.86 4.45
CA PRO A 247 31.76 7.02 5.26
C PRO A 247 32.88 8.05 5.21
N PRO A 248 32.58 9.34 5.07
CA PRO A 248 33.57 10.41 5.16
C PRO A 248 34.20 10.41 6.55
N ALA A 249 35.47 10.84 6.66
CA ALA A 249 36.22 10.85 7.91
C ALA A 249 35.66 11.89 8.90
N ASP A 250 35.13 13.00 8.40
CA ASP A 250 34.57 14.11 9.16
C ASP A 250 33.53 14.87 8.36
N ALA A 251 32.89 15.85 8.98
CA ALA A 251 31.85 16.68 8.35
C ALA A 251 32.38 17.46 7.13
N GLN A 252 33.64 17.89 7.13
CA GLN A 252 34.22 18.61 5.99
C GLN A 252 34.46 17.68 4.80
N ALA A 253 34.84 16.42 5.07
CA ALA A 253 34.92 15.39 4.03
C ALA A 253 33.55 15.07 3.43
N LEU A 254 32.48 15.08 4.25
CA LEU A 254 31.10 14.96 3.76
C LEU A 254 30.71 16.10 2.82
N ASP A 255 31.02 17.36 3.19
CA ASP A 255 30.73 18.51 2.37
C ASP A 255 31.39 18.41 0.99
N ARG A 256 32.71 18.06 0.97
CA ARG A 256 33.45 17.84 -0.28
C ARG A 256 32.86 16.69 -1.12
N LEU A 257 32.45 15.60 -0.49
CA LEU A 257 31.83 14.50 -1.19
C LEU A 257 30.49 14.90 -1.82
N MET A 258 29.69 15.69 -1.10
CA MET A 258 28.41 16.19 -1.61
C MET A 258 28.56 17.15 -2.80
N GLU A 259 29.70 17.81 -2.97
CA GLU A 259 29.96 18.65 -4.14
C GLU A 259 29.94 17.83 -5.45
N GLY A 260 30.35 16.57 -5.41
CA GLY A 260 30.31 15.65 -6.54
C GLY A 260 28.93 15.14 -6.92
N PHE A 261 27.91 15.39 -6.09
CA PHE A 261 26.53 14.95 -6.33
C PHE A 261 25.60 16.15 -6.60
N PRO A 262 25.12 16.33 -7.83
CA PRO A 262 24.30 17.52 -8.19
C PRO A 262 23.04 17.69 -7.34
N LYS A 263 22.44 16.57 -6.89
CA LYS A 263 21.20 16.52 -6.10
C LYS A 263 21.45 16.37 -4.60
N ALA A 264 22.70 16.48 -4.14
CA ALA A 264 23.02 16.33 -2.73
C ALA A 264 22.33 17.42 -1.87
N PRO A 265 21.81 17.05 -0.69
CA PRO A 265 21.13 17.97 0.21
C PRO A 265 22.12 18.82 1.02
N ARG A 266 22.95 19.62 0.36
CA ARG A 266 24.03 20.41 0.98
C ARG A 266 23.58 21.26 2.15
N LYS A 267 22.35 21.82 2.08
CA LYS A 267 21.75 22.59 3.18
C LYS A 267 21.44 21.75 4.43
N LEU A 268 21.39 20.45 4.29
CA LEU A 268 21.13 19.47 5.35
C LEU A 268 22.40 18.65 5.71
N ALA A 269 23.59 19.05 5.24
CA ALA A 269 24.83 18.29 5.43
C ALA A 269 25.11 17.98 6.90
N SER A 270 24.92 18.94 7.80
CA SER A 270 25.06 18.71 9.23
C SER A 270 24.12 17.64 9.78
N GLN A 271 22.87 17.61 9.31
CA GLN A 271 21.88 16.61 9.73
C GLN A 271 22.19 15.24 9.14
N VAL A 272 22.65 15.18 7.87
CA VAL A 272 23.13 13.94 7.23
C VAL A 272 24.32 13.37 7.99
N TRP A 273 25.27 14.23 8.40
CA TRP A 273 26.41 13.83 9.22
C TRP A 273 25.97 13.23 10.55
N GLN A 274 25.08 13.91 11.28
CA GLN A 274 24.55 13.41 12.54
C GLN A 274 23.83 12.07 12.36
N ALA A 275 22.99 11.94 11.34
CA ALA A 275 22.33 10.68 11.04
C ALA A 275 23.31 9.55 10.71
N LEU A 276 24.40 9.85 10.00
CA LEU A 276 25.41 8.87 9.61
C LEU A 276 26.19 8.32 10.83
N VAL A 277 26.55 9.20 11.79
CA VAL A 277 27.44 8.84 12.90
C VAL A 277 26.70 8.43 14.18
N THR A 278 25.42 8.75 14.31
CA THR A 278 24.66 8.45 15.54
C THR A 278 23.95 7.10 15.40
N PRO A 279 24.30 6.09 16.21
CA PRO A 279 23.57 4.82 16.23
C PRO A 279 22.10 5.00 16.63
N LEU A 280 21.25 4.10 16.12
CA LEU A 280 19.86 4.01 16.56
C LEU A 280 19.74 3.06 17.75
N ASP A 281 18.77 3.32 18.64
CA ASP A 281 18.57 2.50 19.85
C ASP A 281 18.26 1.04 19.55
N ASP A 282 17.62 0.77 18.40
CA ASP A 282 17.20 -0.56 17.98
C ASP A 282 18.07 -1.16 16.86
N GLU A 283 19.22 -0.57 16.58
CA GLU A 283 20.13 -0.98 15.50
C GLU A 283 20.67 -2.41 15.67
N ALA A 284 20.83 -2.84 16.93
CA ALA A 284 21.28 -4.20 17.24
C ALA A 284 20.28 -5.29 16.82
N ASP A 285 19.00 -4.93 16.70
CA ASP A 285 17.93 -5.84 16.27
C ASP A 285 17.76 -5.87 14.74
N ALA A 286 18.48 -5.02 14.01
CA ALA A 286 18.28 -4.85 12.59
C ALA A 286 18.71 -6.09 11.80
N PRO A 287 17.84 -6.67 10.95
CA PRO A 287 18.23 -7.77 10.10
C PRO A 287 19.21 -7.29 9.03
N LEU A 288 20.18 -8.14 8.70
CA LEU A 288 21.08 -7.86 7.57
C LEU A 288 20.43 -8.28 6.25
N ALA A 289 20.55 -7.44 5.24
CA ALA A 289 20.23 -7.82 3.87
C ALA A 289 21.34 -8.76 3.36
N LEU A 290 21.00 -10.02 3.13
CA LEU A 290 21.94 -11.03 2.66
C LEU A 290 21.74 -11.27 1.15
N PRO A 291 22.81 -11.53 0.38
CA PRO A 291 22.67 -11.99 -1.00
C PRO A 291 21.99 -13.36 -1.01
N ALA A 292 21.19 -13.61 -2.04
CA ALA A 292 20.53 -14.91 -2.21
C ALA A 292 21.56 -16.05 -2.19
N ASN A 293 21.43 -16.97 -1.25
CA ASN A 293 22.35 -18.10 -1.10
C ASN A 293 21.93 -19.24 -2.05
N ASP A 294 22.90 -19.78 -2.79
CA ASP A 294 22.65 -20.88 -3.72
C ASP A 294 22.19 -22.16 -3.02
N SER A 295 22.63 -22.41 -1.78
CA SER A 295 22.16 -23.55 -0.99
C SER A 295 20.65 -23.48 -0.66
N ASN A 296 20.09 -22.28 -0.59
CA ASN A 296 18.69 -22.07 -0.32
C ASN A 296 17.80 -22.18 -1.57
N LYS A 297 18.37 -22.13 -2.78
CA LYS A 297 17.60 -22.19 -4.03
C LYS A 297 16.77 -23.46 -4.16
N GLN A 298 17.36 -24.61 -3.81
CA GLN A 298 16.65 -25.90 -3.92
C GLN A 298 15.57 -26.05 -2.81
N ALA A 299 15.85 -25.57 -1.60
CA ALA A 299 14.87 -25.53 -0.52
C ALA A 299 13.72 -24.57 -0.88
N LEU A 300 14.04 -23.37 -1.35
CA LEU A 300 13.04 -22.39 -1.81
C LEU A 300 12.17 -22.97 -2.92
N LYS A 301 12.75 -23.65 -3.91
CA LYS A 301 11.98 -24.27 -4.98
C LYS A 301 10.99 -25.30 -4.43
N ARG A 302 11.41 -26.17 -3.50
CA ARG A 302 10.50 -27.14 -2.84
C ARG A 302 9.34 -26.45 -2.12
N LEU A 303 9.61 -25.34 -1.40
CA LEU A 303 8.55 -24.55 -0.77
C LEU A 303 7.59 -23.94 -1.80
N GLN A 304 8.14 -23.39 -2.89
CA GLN A 304 7.33 -22.82 -3.98
C GLN A 304 6.44 -23.88 -4.64
N ASP A 305 6.98 -25.07 -4.92
CA ASP A 305 6.23 -26.15 -5.54
C ASP A 305 5.07 -26.63 -4.61
N ALA A 306 5.32 -26.74 -3.30
CA ALA A 306 4.29 -27.09 -2.33
C ALA A 306 3.20 -26.00 -2.19
N VAL A 307 3.60 -24.73 -2.17
CA VAL A 307 2.66 -23.60 -2.14
C VAL A 307 1.83 -23.55 -3.43
N SER A 308 2.44 -23.79 -4.59
CA SER A 308 1.72 -23.82 -5.88
C SER A 308 0.69 -24.96 -5.91
N ALA A 309 1.04 -26.17 -5.44
CA ALA A 309 0.11 -27.27 -5.31
C ALA A 309 -1.08 -26.91 -4.42
N ARG A 310 -0.82 -26.33 -3.24
CA ARG A 310 -1.88 -25.91 -2.30
C ARG A 310 -2.74 -24.79 -2.88
N THR A 311 -2.14 -23.83 -3.58
CA THR A 311 -2.83 -22.75 -4.28
C THR A 311 -3.82 -23.32 -5.30
N ALA A 312 -3.40 -24.31 -6.09
CA ALA A 312 -4.26 -24.98 -7.07
C ALA A 312 -5.41 -25.77 -6.39
N GLU A 313 -5.14 -26.52 -5.29
CA GLU A 313 -6.18 -27.21 -4.52
C GLU A 313 -7.24 -26.24 -3.99
N LEU A 314 -6.83 -25.06 -3.55
CA LEU A 314 -7.72 -24.03 -3.07
C LEU A 314 -8.41 -23.26 -4.19
N GLY A 315 -8.04 -23.45 -5.46
CA GLY A 315 -8.55 -22.68 -6.59
C GLY A 315 -8.21 -21.19 -6.48
N LEU A 316 -7.08 -20.86 -5.86
CA LEU A 316 -6.59 -19.47 -5.73
C LEU A 316 -5.67 -19.13 -6.91
N PRO A 317 -5.60 -17.85 -7.31
CA PRO A 317 -4.57 -17.38 -8.24
C PRO A 317 -3.16 -17.47 -7.64
N ASP A 318 -2.15 -17.58 -8.51
CA ASP A 318 -0.76 -17.60 -8.10
C ASP A 318 -0.37 -16.35 -7.28
N GLY A 319 0.45 -16.56 -6.25
CA GLY A 319 0.96 -15.49 -5.39
C GLY A 319 0.01 -15.04 -4.27
N VAL A 320 -1.27 -15.42 -4.30
CA VAL A 320 -2.26 -15.05 -3.26
C VAL A 320 -1.95 -15.73 -1.93
N LEU A 321 -1.57 -16.99 -1.95
CA LEU A 321 -1.28 -17.76 -0.74
C LEU A 321 0.07 -17.37 -0.12
N ALA A 322 1.14 -17.31 -0.92
CA ALA A 322 2.43 -16.75 -0.49
C ALA A 322 3.24 -16.26 -1.70
N SER A 323 3.91 -15.14 -1.54
CA SER A 323 4.89 -14.65 -2.52
C SER A 323 6.26 -15.32 -2.30
N ARG A 324 7.08 -15.35 -3.35
CA ARG A 324 8.47 -15.81 -3.26
C ARG A 324 9.23 -15.11 -2.11
N LYS A 325 9.08 -13.80 -1.96
CA LYS A 325 9.73 -13.00 -0.90
C LYS A 325 9.35 -13.51 0.50
N HIS A 326 8.09 -13.87 0.71
CA HIS A 326 7.64 -14.40 2.00
C HIS A 326 8.27 -15.77 2.30
N LEU A 327 8.41 -16.62 1.28
CA LEU A 327 9.04 -17.94 1.42
C LEU A 327 10.55 -17.82 1.66
N GLU A 328 11.22 -16.87 1.02
CA GLU A 328 12.63 -16.54 1.28
C GLU A 328 12.81 -16.10 2.73
N SER A 329 12.00 -15.15 3.20
CA SER A 329 12.04 -14.68 4.60
C SER A 329 11.77 -15.81 5.61
N TYR A 330 10.78 -16.66 5.34
CA TYR A 330 10.47 -17.83 6.19
C TYR A 330 11.63 -18.83 6.21
N LEU A 331 12.27 -19.08 5.08
CA LEU A 331 13.41 -19.99 4.96
C LEU A 331 14.64 -19.49 5.74
N GLU A 332 14.87 -18.19 5.73
CA GLU A 332 16.00 -17.53 6.39
C GLU A 332 15.81 -17.42 7.91
N SER A 333 14.67 -16.90 8.34
CA SER A 333 14.41 -16.58 9.75
C SER A 333 13.82 -17.76 10.53
N ARG A 334 13.22 -18.74 9.85
CA ARG A 334 12.40 -19.80 10.46
C ARG A 334 11.20 -19.28 11.26
N GLN A 335 10.86 -18.01 11.06
CA GLN A 335 9.70 -17.37 11.67
C GLN A 335 8.67 -17.07 10.60
N TRP A 336 7.38 -17.25 10.95
CA TRP A 336 6.31 -16.90 10.04
C TRP A 336 6.29 -15.40 9.79
N PRO A 337 6.43 -14.98 8.52
CA PRO A 337 6.27 -13.57 8.18
C PRO A 337 4.88 -13.06 8.57
N THR A 338 4.79 -11.87 9.14
CA THR A 338 3.51 -11.26 9.55
C THR A 338 2.49 -11.21 8.40
N ALA A 339 2.96 -11.04 7.17
CA ALA A 339 2.12 -11.06 5.96
C ALA A 339 1.45 -12.43 5.71
N LEU A 340 1.99 -13.51 6.25
CA LEU A 340 1.43 -14.87 6.15
C LEU A 340 0.66 -15.28 7.39
N ALA A 341 0.58 -14.48 8.45
CA ALA A 341 -0.15 -14.79 9.66
C ALA A 341 -1.66 -15.02 9.40
N GLY A 342 -2.33 -15.72 10.30
CA GLY A 342 -3.74 -16.01 10.21
C GLY A 342 -4.07 -17.12 9.21
N TRP A 343 -5.05 -16.91 8.35
CA TRP A 343 -5.56 -17.94 7.45
C TRP A 343 -4.49 -18.52 6.50
N ARG A 344 -3.53 -17.69 6.02
CA ARG A 344 -2.43 -18.17 5.16
C ARG A 344 -1.53 -19.13 5.90
N GLN A 345 -1.13 -18.81 7.11
CA GLN A 345 -0.32 -19.70 7.95
C GLN A 345 -1.06 -21.01 8.20
N ALA A 346 -2.34 -20.97 8.53
CA ALA A 346 -3.15 -22.18 8.75
C ALA A 346 -3.19 -23.10 7.52
N GLN A 347 -3.13 -22.56 6.30
CA GLN A 347 -3.07 -23.33 5.05
C GLN A 347 -1.66 -23.84 4.72
N LEU A 348 -0.61 -23.15 5.16
CA LEU A 348 0.77 -23.42 4.76
C LEU A 348 1.54 -24.25 5.81
N GLU A 349 1.28 -24.05 7.09
CA GLU A 349 2.03 -24.68 8.17
C GLU A 349 2.06 -26.23 8.08
N PRO A 350 0.94 -26.92 7.78
CA PRO A 350 0.95 -28.38 7.68
C PRO A 350 1.85 -28.92 6.56
N ILE A 351 2.00 -28.15 5.47
CA ILE A 351 2.75 -28.58 4.28
C ILE A 351 4.22 -28.11 4.31
N LEU A 352 4.49 -26.90 4.82
CA LEU A 352 5.84 -26.36 4.82
C LEU A 352 6.70 -26.86 5.98
N SER A 353 6.11 -27.11 7.14
CA SER A 353 6.83 -27.67 8.29
C SER A 353 7.44 -29.06 8.02
N ALA A 354 6.76 -29.86 7.19
CA ALA A 354 7.26 -31.18 6.80
C ALA A 354 8.45 -31.12 5.81
N LEU A 355 8.63 -30.00 5.11
CA LEU A 355 9.67 -29.82 4.09
C LEU A 355 10.97 -29.21 4.64
N LEU A 356 10.91 -28.63 5.81
CA LEU A 356 12.05 -28.01 6.47
C LEU A 356 12.57 -28.93 7.56
N PRO A 357 13.88 -29.28 7.57
CA PRO A 357 14.45 -30.04 8.67
C PRO A 357 14.20 -29.29 9.99
N ALA A 358 13.98 -30.05 11.06
CA ALA A 358 13.93 -29.46 12.40
C ALA A 358 15.20 -28.61 12.65
N ALA A 359 15.01 -27.42 13.23
CA ALA A 359 16.10 -26.51 13.54
C ALA A 359 17.05 -27.10 14.57
#